data_d48bbc5bafc365ce1dbf558cd945a700
#
_entry.id   d48bbc5bafc365ce1dbf558cd945a700
#
_cell.length_a   1.000
_cell.length_b   1.000
_cell.length_c   1.000
_cell.angle_alpha   90.00
_cell.angle_beta   90.00
_cell.angle_gamma   90.00
#
_symmetry.space_group_name_H-M   'P 1'
#
loop_
_entity.id
_entity.type
_entity.pdbx_description
1 polymer ?
#
loop_
_entity_poly.entity_id
_entity_poly.type
_entity_poly.pdbx_seq_one_letter_code
_entity_poly.pdbx_strand_id
1 'polypeptide(L)'
;MSVVARFKEALEMTTAPGGLLELTTIERDGVPVKAFAQAPGSMRDLWALSTGHGDAEYMVYGDERWTYSETAKVVAEFAGWLTEQGIGPGDHVAIAMRNYPEWMMAHWA
;
A
#
# COMPACT_ATOMS: atom_id res chain seq x y z
N MET A 1 -27.10 -25.14 1.91
CA MET A 1 -25.64 -25.01 1.93
C MET A 1 -25.22 -24.27 3.20
N SER A 2 -24.27 -24.81 3.95
CA SER A 2 -23.78 -24.16 5.17
C SER A 2 -23.00 -22.87 4.84
N VAL A 3 -22.90 -21.95 5.82
CA VAL A 3 -22.11 -20.71 5.67
C VAL A 3 -20.66 -21.03 5.31
N VAL A 4 -20.09 -22.08 5.93
CA VAL A 4 -18.71 -22.52 5.65
C VAL A 4 -18.55 -22.98 4.21
N ALA A 5 -19.53 -23.72 3.66
CA ALA A 5 -19.47 -24.19 2.27
C ALA A 5 -19.54 -23.00 1.29
N ARG A 6 -20.40 -22.02 1.55
CA ARG A 6 -20.50 -20.79 0.73
C ARG A 6 -19.22 -19.96 0.78
N PHE A 7 -18.62 -19.83 1.95
CA PHE A 7 -17.34 -19.14 2.10
C PHE A 7 -16.22 -19.83 1.32
N LYS A 8 -16.16 -21.17 1.39
CA LYS A 8 -15.16 -21.95 0.69
C LYS A 8 -15.29 -21.81 -0.84
N GLU A 9 -16.51 -21.88 -1.35
CA GLU A 9 -16.82 -21.68 -2.77
C GLU A 9 -16.43 -20.25 -3.23
N ALA A 10 -16.79 -19.23 -2.46
CA ALA A 10 -16.41 -17.84 -2.75
C ALA A 10 -14.89 -17.66 -2.75
N LEU A 11 -14.18 -18.25 -1.80
CA LEU A 11 -12.72 -18.21 -1.73
C LEU A 11 -12.10 -18.89 -2.96
N GLU A 12 -12.56 -20.08 -3.32
CA GLU A 12 -12.08 -20.81 -4.50
C GLU A 12 -12.30 -20.01 -5.79
N MET A 13 -13.47 -19.39 -5.95
CA MET A 13 -13.76 -18.53 -7.11
C MET A 13 -12.87 -17.29 -7.20
N THR A 14 -12.63 -16.62 -6.06
CA THR A 14 -11.85 -15.38 -6.04
C THR A 14 -10.36 -15.60 -6.19
N THR A 15 -9.84 -16.76 -5.77
CA THR A 15 -8.41 -17.10 -5.81
C THR A 15 -8.01 -17.96 -7.01
N ALA A 16 -8.97 -18.41 -7.81
CA ALA A 16 -8.73 -19.18 -9.03
C ALA A 16 -8.03 -18.33 -10.11
N PRO A 17 -7.40 -18.95 -11.12
CA PRO A 17 -6.85 -18.24 -12.27
C PRO A 17 -7.89 -17.33 -12.93
N GLY A 18 -7.54 -16.06 -13.13
CA GLY A 18 -8.46 -15.02 -13.62
C GLY A 18 -9.37 -14.42 -12.54
N GLY A 19 -9.32 -14.90 -11.31
CA GLY A 19 -10.05 -14.32 -10.17
C GLY A 19 -9.40 -13.03 -9.65
N LEU A 20 -10.19 -12.23 -8.92
CA LEU A 20 -9.73 -10.94 -8.38
C LEU A 20 -8.51 -11.08 -7.45
N LEU A 21 -8.43 -12.17 -6.72
CA LEU A 21 -7.36 -12.46 -5.76
C LEU A 21 -6.60 -13.73 -6.21
N GLU A 22 -6.39 -13.88 -7.50
CA GLU A 22 -5.66 -15.01 -8.07
C GLU A 22 -4.35 -15.26 -7.32
N LEU A 23 -4.14 -16.50 -6.88
CA LEU A 23 -2.93 -16.89 -6.18
C LEU A 23 -1.90 -17.47 -7.16
N THR A 24 -0.67 -17.03 -6.98
CA THR A 24 0.50 -17.59 -7.68
C THR A 24 1.58 -17.98 -6.68
N THR A 25 2.62 -18.61 -7.16
CA THR A 25 3.81 -18.92 -6.35
C THR A 25 4.97 -18.12 -6.91
N ILE A 26 5.60 -17.33 -6.06
CA ILE A 26 6.81 -16.59 -6.36
C ILE A 26 7.96 -17.14 -5.54
N GLU A 27 9.20 -16.96 -6.01
CA GLU A 27 10.40 -17.26 -5.23
C GLU A 27 10.89 -16.00 -4.53
N ARG A 28 11.12 -16.09 -3.24
CA ARG A 28 11.72 -15.03 -2.44
C ARG A 28 12.86 -15.60 -1.61
N ASP A 29 14.07 -15.12 -1.86
CA ASP A 29 15.30 -15.59 -1.19
C ASP A 29 15.48 -17.13 -1.26
N GLY A 30 15.15 -17.74 -2.41
CA GLY A 30 15.21 -19.18 -2.62
C GLY A 30 14.07 -19.99 -2.01
N VAL A 31 13.05 -19.32 -1.43
CA VAL A 31 11.88 -19.96 -0.81
C VAL A 31 10.62 -19.69 -1.65
N PRO A 32 9.87 -20.73 -2.03
CA PRO A 32 8.59 -20.54 -2.71
C PRO A 32 7.53 -20.05 -1.72
N VAL A 33 6.92 -18.90 -2.04
CA VAL A 33 5.85 -18.28 -1.23
C VAL A 33 4.60 -18.04 -2.08
N LYS A 34 3.44 -18.15 -1.45
CA LYS A 34 2.18 -17.77 -2.09
C LYS A 34 2.03 -16.26 -2.10
N ALA A 35 1.64 -15.72 -3.25
CA ALA A 35 1.38 -14.30 -3.45
C ALA A 35 0.14 -14.11 -4.31
N PHE A 36 -0.45 -12.93 -4.27
CA PHE A 36 -1.49 -12.55 -5.22
C PHE A 36 -0.84 -12.18 -6.56
N ALA A 37 -1.34 -12.78 -7.64
CA ALA A 37 -0.76 -12.61 -8.99
C ALA A 37 -0.76 -11.14 -9.46
N GLN A 38 -1.75 -10.36 -9.03
CA GLN A 38 -1.94 -8.96 -9.42
C GLN A 38 -1.54 -7.96 -8.32
N ALA A 39 -0.82 -8.43 -7.29
CA ALA A 39 -0.33 -7.51 -6.26
C ALA A 39 0.66 -6.50 -6.87
N PRO A 40 0.63 -5.22 -6.43
CA PRO A 40 1.68 -4.27 -6.77
C PRO A 40 3.06 -4.83 -6.41
N GLY A 41 4.05 -4.59 -7.26
CA GLY A 41 5.41 -5.12 -7.08
C GLY A 41 6.15 -4.55 -5.87
N SER A 42 5.71 -3.38 -5.40
CA SER A 42 6.29 -2.68 -4.25
C SER A 42 5.27 -1.76 -3.57
N MET A 43 5.59 -1.29 -2.35
CA MET A 43 4.79 -0.25 -1.68
C MET A 43 4.78 1.06 -2.48
N ARG A 44 5.86 1.36 -3.19
CA ARG A 44 5.92 2.50 -4.10
C ARG A 44 4.91 2.40 -5.23
N ASP A 45 4.77 1.21 -5.83
CA ASP A 45 3.78 0.99 -6.89
C ASP A 45 2.35 1.09 -6.35
N LEU A 46 2.11 0.58 -5.14
CA LEU A 46 0.83 0.74 -4.45
C LEU A 46 0.50 2.23 -4.22
N TRP A 47 1.48 3.02 -3.77
CA TRP A 47 1.31 4.46 -3.59
C TRP A 47 1.02 5.17 -4.93
N ALA A 48 1.77 4.83 -5.97
CA ALA A 48 1.54 5.38 -7.31
C ALA A 48 0.12 5.10 -7.83
N LEU A 49 -0.41 3.90 -7.60
CA LEU A 49 -1.81 3.57 -7.91
C LEU A 49 -2.79 4.43 -7.09
N SER A 50 -2.49 4.62 -5.80
CA SER A 50 -3.33 5.42 -4.90
C SER A 50 -3.43 6.87 -5.33
N THR A 51 -2.34 7.48 -5.81
CA THR A 51 -2.34 8.88 -6.29
C THR A 51 -3.24 9.10 -7.51
N GLY A 52 -3.59 8.04 -8.24
CA GLY A 52 -4.55 8.08 -9.35
C GLY A 52 -5.97 8.49 -8.93
N HIS A 53 -6.30 8.46 -7.64
CA HIS A 53 -7.58 8.95 -7.11
C HIS A 53 -7.68 10.49 -7.09
N GLY A 54 -6.59 11.22 -7.35
CA GLY A 54 -6.57 12.66 -7.54
C GLY A 54 -7.12 13.45 -6.35
N ASP A 55 -8.16 14.24 -6.60
CA ASP A 55 -8.78 15.11 -5.59
C ASP A 55 -9.83 14.42 -4.71
N ALA A 56 -9.96 13.09 -4.79
CA ALA A 56 -10.77 12.35 -3.83
C ALA A 56 -10.18 12.48 -2.41
N GLU A 57 -11.05 12.46 -1.40
CA GLU A 57 -10.66 12.52 -0.01
C GLU A 57 -9.90 11.24 0.38
N TYR A 58 -8.73 11.41 0.98
CA TYR A 58 -7.85 10.32 1.41
C TYR A 58 -7.83 10.16 2.92
N MET A 59 -7.63 11.24 3.65
CA MET A 59 -7.56 11.23 5.12
C MET A 59 -8.48 12.29 5.72
N VAL A 60 -9.09 11.92 6.84
CA VAL A 60 -9.90 12.79 7.68
C VAL A 60 -9.38 12.73 9.09
N TYR A 61 -9.03 13.87 9.67
CA TYR A 61 -8.59 13.98 11.05
C TYR A 61 -9.20 15.22 11.70
N GLY A 62 -10.17 15.02 12.59
CA GLY A 62 -10.95 16.14 13.12
C GLY A 62 -11.63 16.92 12.00
N ASP A 63 -11.31 18.21 11.89
CA ASP A 63 -11.80 19.10 10.82
C ASP A 63 -10.89 19.13 9.60
N GLU A 64 -9.72 18.49 9.67
CA GLU A 64 -8.80 18.41 8.55
C GLU A 64 -9.27 17.40 7.51
N ARG A 65 -9.12 17.78 6.25
CA ARG A 65 -9.40 16.94 5.07
C ARG A 65 -8.21 16.99 4.14
N TRP A 66 -7.72 15.82 3.75
CA TRP A 66 -6.59 15.67 2.84
C TRP A 66 -7.00 14.86 1.64
N THR A 67 -6.80 15.39 0.44
CA THR A 67 -6.96 14.64 -0.80
C THR A 67 -5.73 13.80 -1.10
N TYR A 68 -5.85 12.83 -2.00
CA TYR A 68 -4.70 12.08 -2.51
C TYR A 68 -3.67 13.01 -3.16
N SER A 69 -4.12 14.00 -3.96
CA SER A 69 -3.23 14.96 -4.62
C SER A 69 -2.46 15.83 -3.64
N GLU A 70 -3.10 16.35 -2.59
CA GLU A 70 -2.45 17.16 -1.56
C GLU A 70 -1.44 16.32 -0.77
N THR A 71 -1.85 15.13 -0.37
CA THR A 71 -0.98 14.19 0.35
C THR A 71 0.24 13.81 -0.49
N ALA A 72 0.06 13.56 -1.79
CA ALA A 72 1.16 13.21 -2.68
C ALA A 72 2.22 14.31 -2.78
N LYS A 73 1.83 15.59 -2.75
CA LYS A 73 2.77 16.71 -2.74
C LYS A 73 3.64 16.69 -1.48
N VAL A 74 3.01 16.57 -0.30
CA VAL A 74 3.74 16.53 0.99
C VAL A 74 4.66 15.31 1.06
N VAL A 75 4.18 14.15 0.61
CA VAL A 75 5.00 12.92 0.54
C VAL A 75 6.23 13.12 -0.34
N ALA A 76 6.06 13.72 -1.53
CA ALA A 76 7.17 13.97 -2.45
C ALA A 76 8.19 14.97 -1.87
N GLU A 77 7.73 16.04 -1.21
CA GLU A 77 8.60 17.01 -0.54
C GLU A 77 9.41 16.37 0.58
N PHE A 78 8.76 15.56 1.42
CA PHE A 78 9.44 14.87 2.52
C PHE A 78 10.42 13.79 2.01
N ALA A 79 10.06 13.03 0.98
CA ALA A 79 10.96 12.08 0.34
C ALA A 79 12.20 12.78 -0.24
N GLY A 80 12.02 13.94 -0.87
CA GLY A 80 13.12 14.77 -1.35
C GLY A 80 14.04 15.20 -0.21
N TRP A 81 13.48 15.70 0.88
CA TRP A 81 14.26 16.06 2.06
C TRP A 81 15.04 14.87 2.65
N LEU A 82 14.43 13.69 2.77
CA LEU A 82 15.12 12.48 3.25
C LEU A 82 16.32 12.15 2.36
N THR A 83 16.16 12.26 1.04
CA THR A 83 17.25 12.06 0.08
C THR A 83 18.38 13.06 0.26
N GLU A 84 18.06 14.33 0.50
CA GLU A 84 19.04 15.37 0.79
C GLU A 84 19.81 15.13 2.10
N GLN A 85 19.20 14.44 3.08
CA GLN A 85 19.87 13.99 4.31
C GLN A 85 20.75 12.73 4.09
N GLY A 86 20.83 12.21 2.85
CA GLY A 86 21.62 11.04 2.53
C GLY A 86 20.92 9.70 2.79
N ILE A 87 19.62 9.72 3.08
CA ILE A 87 18.81 8.51 3.28
C ILE A 87 18.42 7.94 1.92
N GLY A 88 18.68 6.65 1.71
CA GLY A 88 18.44 5.98 0.45
C GLY A 88 18.05 4.52 0.61
N PRO A 89 17.96 3.77 -0.50
CA PRO A 89 17.56 2.37 -0.48
C PRO A 89 18.44 1.53 0.45
N GLY A 90 17.79 0.79 1.35
CA GLY A 90 18.45 -0.05 2.35
C GLY A 90 18.60 0.62 3.72
N ASP A 91 18.40 1.93 3.83
CA ASP A 91 18.41 2.63 5.10
C ASP A 91 17.12 2.39 5.88
N HIS A 92 17.20 2.48 7.21
CA HIS A 92 16.06 2.30 8.10
C HIS A 92 15.67 3.64 8.73
N VAL A 93 14.41 3.99 8.57
CA VAL A 93 13.82 5.19 9.19
C VAL A 93 12.76 4.75 10.21
N ALA A 94 12.85 5.25 11.44
CA ALA A 94 11.85 5.01 12.47
C ALA A 94 10.86 6.18 12.54
N ILE A 95 9.58 5.88 12.57
CA ILE A 95 8.50 6.86 12.76
C ILE A 95 7.95 6.69 14.18
N ALA A 96 8.20 7.65 15.05
CA ALA A 96 7.77 7.66 16.44
C ALA A 96 6.80 8.82 16.70
N MET A 97 5.55 8.68 16.30
CA MET A 97 4.49 9.67 16.52
C MET A 97 3.12 9.01 16.68
N ARG A 98 2.14 9.80 17.10
CA ARG A 98 0.73 9.36 17.13
C ARG A 98 0.17 9.22 15.72
N ASN A 99 -1.03 8.62 15.60
CA ASN A 99 -1.74 8.44 14.32
C ASN A 99 -2.32 9.77 13.81
N TYR A 100 -1.45 10.71 13.49
CA TYR A 100 -1.77 11.94 12.78
C TYR A 100 -1.65 11.73 11.25
N PRO A 101 -2.22 12.62 10.43
CA PRO A 101 -2.02 12.57 8.98
C PRO A 101 -0.55 12.50 8.57
N GLU A 102 0.32 13.19 9.29
CA GLU A 102 1.77 13.21 9.06
C GLU A 102 2.43 11.83 9.20
N TRP A 103 1.87 10.94 10.03
CA TRP A 103 2.36 9.57 10.14
C TRP A 103 2.23 8.83 8.80
N MET A 104 1.05 8.96 8.16
CA MET A 104 0.82 8.35 6.84
C MET A 104 1.69 8.99 5.77
N MET A 105 1.89 10.30 5.81
CA MET A 105 2.75 11.03 4.88
C MET A 105 4.20 10.58 5.01
N ALA A 106 4.69 10.45 6.24
CA ALA A 106 6.04 9.95 6.51
C ALA A 106 6.22 8.47 6.13
N HIS A 107 5.17 7.65 6.25
CA HIS A 107 5.20 6.25 5.86
C HIS A 107 5.34 6.07 4.34
N TRP A 108 4.70 6.94 3.54
CA TRP A 108 4.75 6.86 2.10
C TRP A 108 6.01 7.51 1.48
N ALA A 109 6.66 8.37 2.18
CA ALA A 109 7.87 9.05 1.73
C ALA A 109 9.09 8.15 1.72
#